data_740a89991a538f210bf569986a271f14
#
_entry.id   740a89991a538f210bf569986a271f14
#
_cell.length_a   1.000
_cell.length_b   1.000
_cell.length_c   1.000
_cell.angle_alpha   90.00
_cell.angle_beta   90.00
_cell.angle_gamma   90.00
#
_symmetry.space_group_name_H-M   'P 1'
#
loop_
_entity.id
_entity.type
_entity.pdbx_description
1 polymer ?
#
loop_
_entity_poly.entity_id
_entity_poly.type
_entity_poly.pdbx_seq_one_letter_code
_entity_poly.pdbx_strand_id
1 'polypeptide(L)'
;GSEMCIRDRLYLTEALKEATIYVNGDVVRVNGKEVVSRINEAIGRLVQTVYHKLSYIDAPMGEAEIRKMLHQSNQLSLGLEGGTESNAHALDDVQGFIAMNTRNHMKTSMKTVKDRFMKAPYGFVEDDVHWLVARLFKRGDLAFTVNGAAVSLNNKSEEEIIGFITKKAFAEKLLMEERVRVSDKDKKAVRDVMKETFRATTSAEDEDTIMKNFQHYCENRITEIERLEPKYENYAYPGKELLEKGKKRLSALVQIQAPLEFFKTVFDEQD
;
A
#
# COMPACT_ATOMS: atom_id res chain seq x y z
N GLY A 1 58.93 21.39 11.51
CA GLY A 1 57.55 20.95 11.81
C GLY A 1 56.94 20.04 10.78
N SER A 2 57.30 20.16 9.50
CA SER A 2 56.67 19.40 8.40
C SER A 2 57.15 17.92 8.32
N GLU A 3 58.41 17.64 8.52
CA GLU A 3 58.95 16.25 8.42
C GLU A 3 58.46 15.35 9.57
N MET A 4 58.30 15.89 10.79
CA MET A 4 57.78 15.16 11.94
C MET A 4 56.32 14.74 11.71
N CYS A 5 55.50 15.63 11.15
CA CYS A 5 54.11 15.30 10.78
C CYS A 5 53.98 14.25 9.69
N ILE A 6 54.93 14.21 8.73
CA ILE A 6 54.92 13.19 7.65
C ILE A 6 55.33 11.81 8.21
N ARG A 7 56.33 11.79 9.09
CA ARG A 7 56.79 10.54 9.72
C ARG A 7 55.72 9.97 10.65
N ASP A 8 55.07 10.83 11.45
CA ASP A 8 53.98 10.43 12.36
C ASP A 8 52.78 9.87 11.57
N ARG A 9 52.46 10.46 10.41
CA ARG A 9 51.44 9.94 9.52
C ARG A 9 51.79 8.55 8.99
N LEU A 10 53.05 8.31 8.58
CA LEU A 10 53.49 7.02 8.08
C LEU A 10 53.39 5.93 9.17
N TYR A 11 53.94 6.21 10.36
CA TYR A 11 53.84 5.27 11.50
C TYR A 11 52.41 5.00 11.92
N LEU A 12 51.54 5.99 11.97
CA LEU A 12 50.14 5.83 12.31
C LEU A 12 49.45 4.98 11.22
N THR A 13 49.72 5.22 9.96
CA THR A 13 49.16 4.45 8.85
C THR A 13 49.57 2.97 8.93
N GLU A 14 50.85 2.68 9.16
CA GLU A 14 51.34 1.30 9.33
C GLU A 14 50.70 0.64 10.57
N ALA A 15 50.67 1.31 11.70
CA ALA A 15 50.03 0.80 12.90
C ALA A 15 48.55 0.48 12.68
N LEU A 16 47.82 1.34 11.96
CA LEU A 16 46.42 1.10 11.63
C LEU A 16 46.18 -0.03 10.63
N LYS A 17 47.14 -0.30 9.74
CA LYS A 17 47.08 -1.49 8.85
C LYS A 17 47.13 -2.80 9.61
N GLU A 18 47.89 -2.83 10.72
CA GLU A 18 48.07 -4.03 11.53
C GLU A 18 47.11 -4.09 12.77
N ALA A 19 46.41 -2.99 13.06
CA ALA A 19 45.55 -2.91 14.23
C ALA A 19 44.44 -3.97 14.23
N THR A 20 44.20 -4.60 15.39
CA THR A 20 43.05 -5.45 15.62
C THR A 20 41.79 -4.57 15.74
N ILE A 21 40.77 -4.93 14.96
CA ILE A 21 39.50 -4.20 14.96
C ILE A 21 38.49 -4.94 15.83
N TYR A 22 37.83 -4.20 16.71
CA TYR A 22 36.74 -4.71 17.54
C TYR A 22 35.43 -4.03 17.15
N VAL A 23 34.37 -4.82 17.00
CA VAL A 23 33.00 -4.35 16.77
C VAL A 23 32.11 -4.98 17.83
N ASN A 24 31.42 -4.19 18.64
CA ASN A 24 30.61 -4.66 19.77
C ASN A 24 31.32 -5.61 20.75
N GLY A 25 32.64 -5.45 20.91
CA GLY A 25 33.46 -6.29 21.79
C GLY A 25 34.07 -7.52 21.13
N ASP A 26 33.67 -7.86 19.94
CA ASP A 26 34.20 -9.00 19.20
C ASP A 26 35.27 -8.58 18.19
N VAL A 27 36.31 -9.44 18.05
CA VAL A 27 37.35 -9.25 17.02
C VAL A 27 36.77 -9.47 15.64
N VAL A 28 36.89 -8.46 14.78
CA VAL A 28 36.47 -8.55 13.40
C VAL A 28 37.66 -8.77 12.48
N ARG A 29 37.62 -9.86 11.73
CA ARG A 29 38.59 -10.11 10.65
C ARG A 29 38.18 -9.31 9.42
N VAL A 30 39.03 -8.38 8.99
CA VAL A 30 38.87 -7.57 7.79
C VAL A 30 39.88 -8.01 6.74
N ASN A 31 39.47 -8.05 5.47
CA ASN A 31 40.30 -8.47 4.36
C ASN A 31 41.03 -7.30 3.69
N GLY A 32 40.59 -6.08 3.95
CA GLY A 32 41.21 -4.87 3.41
C GLY A 32 42.66 -4.68 3.88
N LYS A 33 43.58 -4.39 2.95
CA LYS A 33 44.98 -4.10 3.26
C LYS A 33 45.24 -2.64 3.60
N GLU A 34 44.47 -1.75 3.01
CA GLU A 34 44.59 -0.31 3.26
C GLU A 34 43.66 0.15 4.42
N VAL A 35 44.12 1.14 5.18
CA VAL A 35 43.46 1.64 6.38
C VAL A 35 41.99 2.00 6.12
N VAL A 36 41.71 2.75 5.04
CA VAL A 36 40.35 3.15 4.66
C VAL A 36 39.48 1.94 4.36
N SER A 37 39.99 0.97 3.63
CA SER A 37 39.26 -0.28 3.31
C SER A 37 38.91 -1.06 4.58
N ARG A 38 39.87 -1.18 5.51
CA ARG A 38 39.67 -1.85 6.80
C ARG A 38 38.61 -1.18 7.66
N ILE A 39 38.64 0.15 7.73
CA ILE A 39 37.66 0.94 8.48
C ILE A 39 36.27 0.80 7.84
N ASN A 40 36.16 0.91 6.53
CA ASN A 40 34.89 0.76 5.81
C ASN A 40 34.28 -0.63 6.00
N GLU A 41 35.09 -1.68 5.95
CA GLU A 41 34.64 -3.05 6.20
C GLU A 41 34.16 -3.23 7.64
N ALA A 42 34.88 -2.66 8.63
CA ALA A 42 34.47 -2.69 10.04
C ALA A 42 33.17 -1.92 10.29
N ILE A 43 33.04 -0.74 9.69
CA ILE A 43 31.78 0.05 9.75
C ILE A 43 30.64 -0.72 9.08
N GLY A 44 30.89 -1.34 7.92
CA GLY A 44 29.89 -2.17 7.25
C GLY A 44 29.38 -3.31 8.15
N ARG A 45 30.29 -3.99 8.87
CA ARG A 45 29.89 -5.02 9.83
C ARG A 45 29.14 -4.46 11.02
N LEU A 46 29.53 -3.30 11.55
CA LEU A 46 28.80 -2.63 12.61
C LEU A 46 27.37 -2.28 12.16
N VAL A 47 27.22 -1.72 10.98
CA VAL A 47 25.93 -1.41 10.38
C VAL A 47 25.08 -2.66 10.25
N GLN A 48 25.63 -3.77 9.72
CA GLN A 48 24.92 -5.04 9.59
C GLN A 48 24.51 -5.63 10.93
N THR A 49 25.29 -5.42 12.00
CA THR A 49 24.96 -5.89 13.34
C THR A 49 23.79 -5.10 13.94
N VAL A 50 23.76 -3.79 13.74
CA VAL A 50 22.71 -2.89 14.26
C VAL A 50 21.46 -2.92 13.38
N TYR A 51 21.66 -2.92 12.07
CA TYR A 51 20.59 -2.85 11.06
C TYR A 51 20.52 -4.17 10.27
N HIS A 52 20.38 -5.29 10.98
CA HIS A 52 20.44 -6.62 10.34
C HIS A 52 19.27 -6.89 9.37
N LYS A 53 18.22 -6.07 9.39
CA LYS A 53 17.11 -6.10 8.43
C LYS A 53 17.25 -5.07 7.29
N LEU A 54 18.34 -4.28 7.26
CA LEU A 54 18.55 -3.30 6.18
C LEU A 54 18.62 -3.99 4.80
N SER A 55 19.16 -5.22 4.75
CA SER A 55 19.23 -6.01 3.52
C SER A 55 17.88 -6.46 2.95
N TYR A 56 16.76 -6.20 3.65
CA TYR A 56 15.40 -6.43 3.12
C TYR A 56 15.04 -5.44 2.02
N ILE A 57 15.74 -4.30 1.95
CA ILE A 57 15.71 -3.40 0.80
C ILE A 57 16.76 -3.90 -0.19
N ASP A 58 16.32 -4.61 -1.21
CA ASP A 58 17.14 -5.13 -2.30
C ASP A 58 17.24 -4.15 -3.47
N ALA A 59 16.25 -3.28 -3.63
CA ALA A 59 16.20 -2.21 -4.63
C ALA A 59 15.78 -0.89 -3.98
N PRO A 60 16.66 0.13 -3.93
CA PRO A 60 16.27 1.46 -3.46
C PRO A 60 15.15 2.05 -4.32
N MET A 61 14.14 2.61 -3.68
CA MET A 61 12.97 3.16 -4.35
C MET A 61 12.75 4.60 -3.92
N GLY A 62 12.18 5.42 -4.80
CA GLY A 62 11.90 6.82 -4.55
C GLY A 62 10.53 7.25 -5.03
N GLU A 63 10.27 8.58 -4.99
CA GLU A 63 8.98 9.13 -5.43
C GLU A 63 8.70 8.86 -6.92
N ALA A 64 9.75 8.80 -7.76
CA ALA A 64 9.62 8.48 -9.18
C ALA A 64 9.04 7.07 -9.39
N GLU A 65 9.52 6.10 -8.59
CA GLU A 65 9.04 4.71 -8.62
C GLU A 65 7.61 4.61 -8.08
N ILE A 66 7.24 5.39 -7.06
CA ILE A 66 5.86 5.49 -6.56
C ILE A 66 4.94 6.01 -7.67
N ARG A 67 5.33 7.08 -8.34
CA ARG A 67 4.57 7.70 -9.44
C ARG A 67 4.38 6.73 -10.60
N LYS A 68 5.46 6.09 -11.06
CA LYS A 68 5.42 5.07 -12.10
C LYS A 68 4.51 3.90 -11.72
N MET A 69 4.63 3.43 -10.49
CA MET A 69 3.83 2.33 -9.98
C MET A 69 2.34 2.69 -9.94
N LEU A 70 1.95 3.85 -9.43
CA LEU A 70 0.54 4.27 -9.36
C LEU A 70 -0.08 4.46 -10.74
N HIS A 71 0.69 4.97 -11.70
CA HIS A 71 0.23 5.21 -13.07
C HIS A 71 0.01 3.93 -13.88
N GLN A 72 0.72 2.83 -13.58
CA GLN A 72 0.53 1.55 -14.27
C GLN A 72 -0.84 0.96 -13.94
N SER A 73 -1.61 0.58 -14.98
CA SER A 73 -2.87 -0.13 -14.79
C SER A 73 -2.63 -1.52 -14.17
N ASN A 74 -3.51 -1.98 -13.27
CA ASN A 74 -3.39 -3.26 -12.57
C ASN A 74 -3.29 -4.49 -13.51
N GLN A 75 -3.76 -4.37 -14.75
CA GLN A 75 -3.71 -5.45 -15.74
C GLN A 75 -2.29 -5.81 -16.21
N LEU A 76 -1.33 -4.85 -16.17
CA LEU A 76 0.04 -5.11 -16.60
C LEU A 76 0.94 -5.70 -15.49
N SER A 77 0.54 -5.60 -14.24
CA SER A 77 1.36 -6.08 -13.11
C SER A 77 1.21 -7.57 -12.79
N LEU A 78 0.15 -8.22 -13.27
CA LEU A 78 -0.14 -9.64 -12.98
C LEU A 78 0.46 -10.65 -13.98
N GLY A 79 1.03 -10.21 -15.10
CA GLY A 79 1.38 -11.12 -16.19
C GLY A 79 2.81 -11.11 -16.72
N LEU A 80 3.68 -10.18 -16.35
CA LEU A 80 4.96 -9.99 -17.03
C LEU A 80 6.22 -10.06 -16.16
N GLU A 81 6.12 -10.18 -14.85
CA GLU A 81 7.29 -10.35 -14.00
C GLU A 81 7.24 -11.73 -13.31
N GLY A 82 7.78 -12.74 -14.00
CA GLY A 82 8.18 -14.01 -13.39
C GLY A 82 9.40 -13.86 -12.47
N GLY A 83 9.63 -12.64 -11.94
CA GLY A 83 10.67 -12.28 -10.99
C GLY A 83 10.12 -12.13 -9.58
N THR A 84 10.94 -12.39 -8.58
CA THR A 84 10.64 -12.12 -7.18
C THR A 84 10.31 -10.62 -7.02
N GLU A 85 9.22 -10.28 -6.33
CA GLU A 85 8.84 -8.89 -6.07
C GLU A 85 9.98 -8.16 -5.34
N SER A 86 10.37 -6.98 -5.83
CA SER A 86 11.40 -6.16 -5.19
C SER A 86 11.00 -5.81 -3.76
N ASN A 87 11.95 -5.89 -2.84
CA ASN A 87 11.77 -5.57 -1.42
C ASN A 87 10.70 -6.46 -0.72
N ALA A 88 10.50 -7.71 -1.18
CA ALA A 88 9.44 -8.59 -0.69
C ALA A 88 9.47 -8.75 0.84
N HIS A 89 10.63 -9.01 1.44
CA HIS A 89 10.76 -9.13 2.89
C HIS A 89 10.43 -7.85 3.65
N ALA A 90 10.76 -6.69 3.07
CA ALA A 90 10.42 -5.41 3.67
C ALA A 90 8.90 -5.15 3.58
N LEU A 91 8.27 -5.51 2.46
CA LEU A 91 6.81 -5.44 2.29
C LEU A 91 6.09 -6.31 3.32
N ASP A 92 6.54 -7.56 3.51
CA ASP A 92 5.95 -8.49 4.48
C ASP A 92 6.05 -7.96 5.92
N ASP A 93 7.20 -7.41 6.31
CA ASP A 93 7.40 -6.86 7.66
C ASP A 93 6.54 -5.61 7.90
N VAL A 94 6.43 -4.71 6.91
CA VAL A 94 5.59 -3.50 7.00
C VAL A 94 4.11 -3.89 7.08
N GLN A 95 3.67 -4.80 6.23
CA GLN A 95 2.30 -5.31 6.23
C GLN A 95 1.98 -5.99 7.55
N GLY A 96 2.85 -6.88 8.04
CA GLY A 96 2.67 -7.58 9.31
C GLY A 96 2.59 -6.63 10.52
N PHE A 97 3.39 -5.56 10.53
CA PHE A 97 3.33 -4.54 11.57
C PHE A 97 1.99 -3.79 11.58
N ILE A 98 1.52 -3.36 10.40
CA ILE A 98 0.24 -2.66 10.27
C ILE A 98 -0.92 -3.60 10.62
N ALA A 99 -0.90 -4.84 10.14
CA ALA A 99 -1.91 -5.85 10.45
C ALA A 99 -2.00 -6.15 11.95
N MET A 100 -0.85 -6.30 12.62
CA MET A 100 -0.81 -6.47 14.07
C MET A 100 -1.43 -5.28 14.81
N ASN A 101 -1.12 -4.05 14.41
CA ASN A 101 -1.70 -2.85 15.01
C ASN A 101 -3.21 -2.79 14.77
N THR A 102 -3.68 -3.11 13.56
CA THR A 102 -5.11 -3.14 13.22
C THR A 102 -5.86 -4.13 14.11
N ARG A 103 -5.34 -5.35 14.29
CA ARG A 103 -5.93 -6.38 15.17
C ARG A 103 -5.97 -5.95 16.63
N ASN A 104 -4.98 -5.17 17.07
CA ASN A 104 -4.91 -4.62 18.42
C ASN A 104 -5.67 -3.28 18.56
N HIS A 105 -6.43 -2.87 17.57
CA HIS A 105 -7.16 -1.59 17.51
C HIS A 105 -6.28 -0.36 17.75
N MET A 106 -5.00 -0.44 17.37
CA MET A 106 -4.05 0.67 17.46
C MET A 106 -4.02 1.46 16.15
N LYS A 107 -4.12 2.77 16.25
CA LYS A 107 -4.01 3.64 15.09
C LYS A 107 -2.58 3.64 14.55
N THR A 108 -2.41 3.34 13.29
CA THR A 108 -1.13 3.39 12.60
C THR A 108 -1.11 4.55 11.62
N SER A 109 -0.25 5.52 11.87
CA SER A 109 -0.02 6.66 10.97
C SER A 109 1.26 6.45 10.14
N MET A 110 1.44 7.25 9.09
CA MET A 110 2.70 7.25 8.31
C MET A 110 3.92 7.56 9.21
N LYS A 111 3.75 8.45 10.21
CA LYS A 111 4.77 8.72 11.21
C LYS A 111 5.12 7.47 12.02
N THR A 112 4.12 6.72 12.48
CA THR A 112 4.33 5.47 13.24
C THR A 112 5.13 4.45 12.44
N VAL A 113 4.84 4.30 11.15
CA VAL A 113 5.57 3.40 10.25
C VAL A 113 7.01 3.87 10.08
N LYS A 114 7.23 5.16 9.80
CA LYS A 114 8.58 5.74 9.69
C LYS A 114 9.38 5.58 10.99
N ASP A 115 8.79 5.89 12.12
CA ASP A 115 9.43 5.74 13.44
C ASP A 115 9.86 4.31 13.74
N ARG A 116 9.18 3.32 13.18
CA ARG A 116 9.52 1.90 13.31
C ARG A 116 10.60 1.47 12.33
N PHE A 117 10.44 1.78 11.04
CA PHE A 117 11.26 1.18 9.97
C PHE A 117 12.52 1.99 9.62
N MET A 118 12.59 3.26 9.98
CA MET A 118 13.82 4.06 9.84
C MET A 118 14.81 3.83 10.98
N LYS A 119 14.42 3.14 12.07
CA LYS A 119 15.28 2.82 13.22
C LYS A 119 15.77 1.37 13.15
N ALA A 120 16.72 1.04 14.05
CA ALA A 120 17.13 -0.35 14.24
C ALA A 120 15.92 -1.25 14.57
N PRO A 121 15.87 -2.46 14.05
CA PRO A 121 16.86 -3.18 13.27
C PRO A 121 16.81 -2.96 11.74
N TYR A 122 15.92 -2.09 11.23
CA TYR A 122 15.66 -1.89 9.81
C TYR A 122 16.61 -0.86 9.18
N GLY A 123 16.55 0.41 9.62
CA GLY A 123 17.37 1.48 9.07
C GLY A 123 17.01 1.89 7.64
N PHE A 124 15.75 1.66 7.22
CA PHE A 124 15.29 2.04 5.88
C PHE A 124 15.31 3.56 5.72
N VAL A 125 15.60 4.04 4.52
CA VAL A 125 15.48 5.47 4.22
C VAL A 125 14.01 5.85 4.05
N GLU A 126 13.70 7.13 4.23
CA GLU A 126 12.33 7.64 4.21
C GLU A 126 11.60 7.30 2.89
N ASP A 127 12.29 7.43 1.77
CA ASP A 127 11.73 7.18 0.44
C ASP A 127 11.36 5.71 0.23
N ASP A 128 12.20 4.77 0.71
CA ASP A 128 11.87 3.34 0.66
C ASP A 128 10.61 3.04 1.48
N VAL A 129 10.49 3.63 2.68
CA VAL A 129 9.29 3.45 3.53
C VAL A 129 8.05 4.00 2.83
N HIS A 130 8.15 5.16 2.17
CA HIS A 130 7.05 5.72 1.38
C HIS A 130 6.63 4.77 0.25
N TRP A 131 7.59 4.21 -0.48
CA TRP A 131 7.32 3.27 -1.56
C TRP A 131 6.67 1.98 -1.06
N LEU A 132 7.17 1.40 0.05
CA LEU A 132 6.61 0.19 0.64
C LEU A 132 5.13 0.37 1.00
N VAL A 133 4.80 1.48 1.65
CA VAL A 133 3.41 1.82 2.01
C VAL A 133 2.54 2.05 0.78
N ALA A 134 3.05 2.78 -0.23
CA ALA A 134 2.34 3.00 -1.49
C ALA A 134 2.09 1.69 -2.25
N ARG A 135 3.06 0.76 -2.24
CA ARG A 135 2.94 -0.55 -2.89
C ARG A 135 1.87 -1.41 -2.24
N LEU A 136 1.87 -1.50 -0.90
CA LEU A 136 0.85 -2.24 -0.15
C LEU A 136 -0.55 -1.64 -0.36
N PHE A 137 -0.67 -0.31 -0.41
CA PHE A 137 -1.93 0.35 -0.73
C PHE A 137 -2.41 0.00 -2.13
N LYS A 138 -1.54 0.10 -3.15
CA LYS A 138 -1.90 -0.25 -4.53
C LYS A 138 -2.28 -1.73 -4.69
N ARG A 139 -1.61 -2.64 -3.99
CA ARG A 139 -1.96 -4.07 -3.95
C ARG A 139 -3.32 -4.33 -3.28
N GLY A 140 -3.89 -3.32 -2.59
CA GLY A 140 -5.12 -3.47 -1.84
C GLY A 140 -4.95 -4.21 -0.51
N ASP A 141 -3.73 -4.27 0.04
CA ASP A 141 -3.45 -4.85 1.36
C ASP A 141 -3.71 -3.86 2.49
N LEU A 142 -3.67 -2.56 2.20
CA LEU A 142 -3.93 -1.48 3.15
C LEU A 142 -5.12 -0.63 2.73
N ALA A 143 -5.90 -0.21 3.72
CA ALA A 143 -6.89 0.85 3.61
C ALA A 143 -6.31 2.15 4.18
N PHE A 144 -6.50 3.26 3.48
CA PHE A 144 -6.07 4.59 3.91
C PHE A 144 -7.24 5.44 4.34
N THR A 145 -7.03 6.23 5.40
CA THR A 145 -7.98 7.24 5.89
C THR A 145 -7.23 8.55 6.17
N VAL A 146 -7.73 9.66 5.66
CA VAL A 146 -7.20 11.00 5.91
C VAL A 146 -8.32 11.89 6.43
N ASN A 147 -8.14 12.49 7.61
CA ASN A 147 -9.15 13.32 8.27
C ASN A 147 -10.54 12.63 8.41
N GLY A 148 -10.54 11.32 8.64
CA GLY A 148 -11.76 10.52 8.77
C GLY A 148 -12.44 10.10 7.46
N ALA A 149 -11.90 10.52 6.31
CA ALA A 149 -12.39 10.12 5.00
C ALA A 149 -11.54 8.99 4.41
N ALA A 150 -12.19 7.96 3.87
CA ALA A 150 -11.50 6.87 3.17
C ALA A 150 -10.86 7.37 1.87
N VAL A 151 -9.63 6.93 1.63
CA VAL A 151 -8.86 7.25 0.42
C VAL A 151 -8.76 5.99 -0.45
N SER A 152 -9.11 6.13 -1.72
CA SER A 152 -8.98 5.07 -2.71
C SER A 152 -8.43 5.64 -4.02
N LEU A 153 -7.89 4.77 -4.88
CA LEU A 153 -7.48 5.12 -6.25
C LEU A 153 -8.65 5.63 -7.12
N ASN A 154 -9.87 5.48 -6.63
CA ASN A 154 -11.10 5.88 -7.32
C ASN A 154 -11.60 7.26 -6.93
N ASN A 155 -11.35 7.71 -5.69
CA ASN A 155 -11.85 8.98 -5.17
C ASN A 155 -10.77 10.06 -5.04
N LYS A 156 -9.52 9.71 -5.28
CA LYS A 156 -8.37 10.61 -5.20
C LYS A 156 -7.46 10.46 -6.41
N SER A 157 -6.86 11.58 -6.83
CA SER A 157 -5.85 11.55 -7.88
C SER A 157 -4.55 10.92 -7.38
N GLU A 158 -3.73 10.40 -8.31
CA GLU A 158 -2.41 9.85 -8.00
C GLU A 158 -1.54 10.87 -7.24
N GLU A 159 -1.58 12.14 -7.67
CA GLU A 159 -0.84 13.23 -7.03
C GLU A 159 -1.28 13.51 -5.59
N GLU A 160 -2.59 13.43 -5.31
CA GLU A 160 -3.10 13.56 -3.95
C GLU A 160 -2.61 12.42 -3.07
N ILE A 161 -2.66 11.17 -3.57
CA ILE A 161 -2.21 9.97 -2.85
C ILE A 161 -0.70 10.05 -2.56
N ILE A 162 0.11 10.43 -3.54
CA ILE A 162 1.55 10.67 -3.35
C ILE A 162 1.74 11.74 -2.28
N GLY A 163 0.99 12.85 -2.37
CA GLY A 163 1.07 13.92 -1.39
C GLY A 163 0.69 13.49 0.03
N PHE A 164 -0.27 12.59 0.21
CA PHE A 164 -0.62 12.04 1.53
C PHE A 164 0.50 11.18 2.10
N ILE A 165 1.22 10.42 1.26
CA ILE A 165 2.29 9.51 1.69
C ILE A 165 3.57 10.30 1.99
N THR A 166 3.97 11.26 1.13
CA THR A 166 5.31 11.87 1.17
C THR A 166 5.38 13.18 1.96
N LYS A 167 4.28 13.97 2.00
CA LYS A 167 4.33 15.28 2.65
C LYS A 167 4.26 15.19 4.17
N LYS A 168 5.18 15.85 4.85
CA LYS A 168 5.25 15.92 6.34
C LYS A 168 3.94 16.33 7.00
N ALA A 169 3.15 17.21 6.35
CA ALA A 169 1.86 17.67 6.86
C ALA A 169 0.82 16.56 7.05
N PHE A 170 0.98 15.43 6.36
CA PHE A 170 0.09 14.28 6.43
C PHE A 170 0.66 13.11 7.24
N ALA A 171 1.90 13.19 7.72
CA ALA A 171 2.57 12.10 8.41
C ALA A 171 1.77 11.54 9.62
N GLU A 172 1.05 12.38 10.35
CA GLU A 172 0.16 11.98 11.46
C GLU A 172 -1.30 11.81 11.04
N LYS A 173 -1.71 12.42 9.91
CA LYS A 173 -3.11 12.45 9.44
C LYS A 173 -3.45 11.29 8.51
N LEU A 174 -2.46 10.76 7.78
CA LEU A 174 -2.62 9.54 6.98
C LEU A 174 -2.61 8.35 7.94
N LEU A 175 -3.79 7.80 8.18
CA LEU A 175 -3.99 6.57 8.94
C LEU A 175 -4.09 5.40 7.97
N MET A 176 -3.57 4.25 8.39
CA MET A 176 -3.57 3.02 7.60
C MET A 176 -3.93 1.83 8.46
N GLU A 177 -4.67 0.92 7.87
CA GLU A 177 -5.14 -0.31 8.49
C GLU A 177 -5.01 -1.48 7.49
N GLU A 178 -4.91 -2.70 8.01
CA GLU A 178 -5.00 -3.90 7.18
C GLU A 178 -6.38 -3.92 6.49
N ARG A 179 -6.39 -4.03 5.16
CA ARG A 179 -7.64 -4.13 4.41
C ARG A 179 -8.14 -5.57 4.47
N VAL A 180 -9.34 -5.73 5.00
CA VAL A 180 -10.03 -7.02 4.95
C VAL A 180 -10.46 -7.27 3.51
N ARG A 181 -9.90 -8.28 2.88
CA ARG A 181 -10.27 -8.67 1.50
C ARG A 181 -11.66 -9.28 1.46
N VAL A 182 -12.37 -8.99 0.41
CA VAL A 182 -13.65 -9.62 0.12
C VAL A 182 -13.42 -11.10 -0.24
N SER A 183 -14.27 -12.00 0.26
CA SER A 183 -14.14 -13.40 -0.07
C SER A 183 -14.45 -13.68 -1.55
N ASP A 184 -13.84 -14.71 -2.11
CA ASP A 184 -14.13 -15.12 -3.50
C ASP A 184 -15.60 -15.53 -3.69
N LYS A 185 -16.24 -16.00 -2.62
CA LYS A 185 -17.67 -16.32 -2.59
C LYS A 185 -18.51 -15.06 -2.81
N ASP A 186 -18.21 -13.97 -2.10
CA ASP A 186 -18.93 -12.71 -2.22
C ASP A 186 -18.67 -12.05 -3.59
N LYS A 187 -17.41 -12.11 -4.08
CA LYS A 187 -17.09 -11.65 -5.45
C LYS A 187 -17.89 -12.41 -6.51
N LYS A 188 -18.02 -13.72 -6.35
CA LYS A 188 -18.82 -14.55 -7.26
C LYS A 188 -20.29 -14.18 -7.20
N ALA A 189 -20.87 -14.04 -6.01
CA ALA A 189 -22.25 -13.64 -5.83
C ALA A 189 -22.55 -12.30 -6.51
N VAL A 190 -21.70 -11.28 -6.34
CA VAL A 190 -21.87 -9.98 -7.00
C VAL A 190 -21.82 -10.12 -8.54
N ARG A 191 -20.93 -10.96 -9.07
CA ARG A 191 -20.86 -11.21 -10.53
C ARG A 191 -22.11 -11.94 -11.03
N ASP A 192 -22.64 -12.88 -10.26
CA ASP A 192 -23.85 -13.62 -10.59
C ASP A 192 -25.06 -12.67 -10.58
N VAL A 193 -25.23 -11.86 -9.56
CA VAL A 193 -26.27 -10.79 -9.49
C VAL A 193 -26.14 -9.82 -10.65
N MET A 194 -24.92 -9.39 -11.00
CA MET A 194 -24.68 -8.51 -12.14
C MET A 194 -25.14 -9.14 -13.45
N LYS A 195 -24.85 -10.41 -13.65
CA LYS A 195 -25.24 -11.17 -14.85
C LYS A 195 -26.76 -11.34 -14.93
N GLU A 196 -27.42 -11.66 -13.83
CA GLU A 196 -28.86 -11.90 -13.78
C GLU A 196 -29.67 -10.61 -13.92
N THR A 197 -29.28 -9.57 -13.19
CA THR A 197 -30.03 -8.30 -13.11
C THR A 197 -29.75 -7.38 -14.29
N PHE A 198 -28.48 -7.25 -14.69
CA PHE A 198 -28.06 -6.30 -15.72
C PHE A 198 -27.67 -6.96 -17.05
N ARG A 199 -27.62 -8.31 -17.11
CA ARG A 199 -27.10 -9.08 -18.25
C ARG A 199 -25.67 -8.65 -18.62
N ALA A 200 -24.89 -8.26 -17.63
CA ALA A 200 -23.54 -7.74 -17.76
C ALA A 200 -22.55 -8.66 -17.03
N THR A 201 -21.31 -8.64 -17.49
CA THR A 201 -20.21 -9.39 -16.86
C THR A 201 -19.01 -8.47 -16.69
N THR A 202 -18.19 -8.76 -15.69
CA THR A 202 -16.90 -8.09 -15.51
C THR A 202 -15.78 -9.11 -15.39
N SER A 203 -14.70 -8.88 -16.12
CA SER A 203 -13.45 -9.65 -16.02
C SER A 203 -12.50 -9.09 -14.96
N ALA A 204 -12.86 -7.97 -14.31
CA ALA A 204 -12.06 -7.38 -13.26
C ALA A 204 -11.92 -8.33 -12.07
N GLU A 205 -10.73 -8.38 -11.48
CA GLU A 205 -10.46 -9.20 -10.30
C GLU A 205 -10.39 -8.36 -9.02
N ASP A 206 -10.06 -7.08 -9.17
CA ASP A 206 -10.00 -6.16 -8.04
C ASP A 206 -11.39 -5.70 -7.61
N GLU A 207 -11.55 -5.57 -6.29
CA GLU A 207 -12.82 -5.29 -5.63
C GLU A 207 -13.37 -3.91 -5.98
N ASP A 208 -12.51 -2.91 -6.09
CA ASP A 208 -12.92 -1.54 -6.38
C ASP A 208 -13.48 -1.43 -7.80
N THR A 209 -12.86 -2.10 -8.77
CA THR A 209 -13.35 -2.12 -10.16
C THR A 209 -14.65 -2.91 -10.31
N ILE A 210 -14.78 -4.06 -9.62
CA ILE A 210 -16.05 -4.83 -9.63
C ILE A 210 -17.17 -3.95 -9.05
N MET A 211 -16.96 -3.33 -7.91
CA MET A 211 -17.94 -2.44 -7.27
C MET A 211 -18.34 -1.28 -8.19
N LYS A 212 -17.37 -0.59 -8.79
CA LYS A 212 -17.63 0.51 -9.75
C LYS A 212 -18.46 0.08 -10.94
N ASN A 213 -18.09 -1.05 -11.55
CA ASN A 213 -18.84 -1.57 -12.69
C ASN A 213 -20.28 -1.84 -12.32
N PHE A 214 -20.50 -2.48 -11.16
CA PHE A 214 -21.85 -2.73 -10.66
C PHE A 214 -22.62 -1.43 -10.41
N GLN A 215 -22.00 -0.46 -9.71
CA GLN A 215 -22.62 0.84 -9.41
C GLN A 215 -22.97 1.61 -10.68
N HIS A 216 -22.13 1.56 -11.70
CA HIS A 216 -22.44 2.16 -13.01
C HIS A 216 -23.70 1.54 -13.65
N TYR A 217 -23.88 0.23 -13.57
CA TYR A 217 -25.11 -0.41 -14.04
C TYR A 217 -26.34 -0.04 -13.20
N CYS A 218 -26.18 0.14 -11.88
CA CYS A 218 -27.21 0.67 -11.01
C CYS A 218 -27.63 2.08 -11.45
N GLU A 219 -26.70 2.99 -11.69
CA GLU A 219 -26.96 4.35 -12.15
C GLU A 219 -27.73 4.38 -13.47
N ASN A 220 -27.31 3.55 -14.44
CA ASN A 220 -28.02 3.41 -15.71
C ASN A 220 -29.45 2.92 -15.50
N ARG A 221 -29.66 1.96 -14.63
CA ARG A 221 -31.01 1.44 -14.31
C ARG A 221 -31.88 2.47 -13.59
N ILE A 222 -31.30 3.24 -12.65
CA ILE A 222 -31.97 4.38 -12.01
C ILE A 222 -32.45 5.39 -13.04
N THR A 223 -31.58 5.75 -14.00
CA THR A 223 -31.93 6.67 -15.09
C THR A 223 -33.08 6.14 -15.94
N GLU A 224 -33.13 4.84 -16.22
CA GLU A 224 -34.25 4.20 -16.93
C GLU A 224 -35.56 4.29 -16.14
N ILE A 225 -35.50 4.05 -14.82
CA ILE A 225 -36.66 4.16 -13.94
C ILE A 225 -37.19 5.61 -13.92
N GLU A 226 -36.30 6.58 -13.79
CA GLU A 226 -36.65 8.01 -13.80
C GLU A 226 -37.36 8.45 -15.10
N ARG A 227 -37.00 7.85 -16.24
CA ARG A 227 -37.70 8.09 -17.52
C ARG A 227 -39.10 7.46 -17.56
N LEU A 228 -39.36 6.44 -16.76
CA LEU A 228 -40.65 5.79 -16.67
C LEU A 228 -41.60 6.45 -15.63
N GLU A 229 -41.07 7.05 -14.57
CA GLU A 229 -41.85 7.64 -13.47
C GLU A 229 -42.95 8.59 -13.97
N PRO A 230 -42.77 9.53 -14.93
CA PRO A 230 -43.83 10.40 -15.42
C PRO A 230 -45.01 9.67 -16.04
N LYS A 231 -44.82 8.47 -16.58
CA LYS A 231 -45.90 7.64 -17.15
C LYS A 231 -46.77 7.08 -16.06
N TYR A 232 -46.21 6.77 -14.88
CA TYR A 232 -46.93 6.26 -13.72
C TYR A 232 -47.65 7.34 -12.92
N GLU A 233 -47.29 8.62 -13.10
CA GLU A 233 -48.03 9.75 -12.53
C GLU A 233 -49.38 10.00 -13.24
N ASN A 234 -49.37 9.80 -14.57
CA ASN A 234 -50.51 10.09 -15.41
C ASN A 234 -51.49 8.92 -15.57
N TYR A 235 -51.06 7.70 -15.28
CA TYR A 235 -51.86 6.50 -15.44
C TYR A 235 -51.64 5.50 -14.30
N ALA A 236 -52.73 4.86 -13.86
CA ALA A 236 -52.66 3.84 -12.78
C ALA A 236 -52.10 2.50 -13.31
N TYR A 237 -50.85 2.50 -13.79
CA TYR A 237 -50.21 1.25 -14.16
C TYR A 237 -49.84 0.42 -12.92
N PRO A 238 -49.93 -0.91 -12.99
CA PRO A 238 -49.47 -1.79 -11.92
C PRO A 238 -47.95 -1.73 -11.78
N GLY A 239 -47.44 -1.87 -10.56
CA GLY A 239 -45.98 -1.99 -10.31
C GLY A 239 -45.28 -0.68 -9.93
N LYS A 240 -45.98 0.44 -9.71
CA LYS A 240 -45.36 1.70 -9.23
C LYS A 240 -44.53 1.51 -7.98
N GLU A 241 -45.07 0.81 -6.97
CA GLU A 241 -44.35 0.53 -5.72
C GLU A 241 -43.09 -0.33 -5.93
N LEU A 242 -43.11 -1.21 -6.92
CA LEU A 242 -41.94 -2.02 -7.25
C LEU A 242 -40.82 -1.19 -7.84
N LEU A 243 -41.17 -0.23 -8.73
CA LEU A 243 -40.20 0.71 -9.30
C LEU A 243 -39.60 1.63 -8.22
N GLU A 244 -40.42 2.16 -7.32
CA GLU A 244 -39.96 3.00 -6.22
C GLU A 244 -39.04 2.25 -5.26
N LYS A 245 -39.40 1.00 -4.89
CA LYS A 245 -38.54 0.13 -4.07
C LYS A 245 -37.23 -0.19 -4.78
N GLY A 246 -37.29 -0.56 -6.06
CA GLY A 246 -36.10 -0.85 -6.87
C GLY A 246 -35.16 0.34 -6.97
N LYS A 247 -35.70 1.52 -7.29
CA LYS A 247 -34.90 2.76 -7.32
C LYS A 247 -34.21 3.06 -6.00
N LYS A 248 -34.93 2.92 -4.88
CA LYS A 248 -34.38 3.13 -3.52
C LYS A 248 -33.22 2.16 -3.22
N ARG A 249 -33.38 0.88 -3.54
CA ARG A 249 -32.33 -0.15 -3.35
C ARG A 249 -31.10 0.15 -4.20
N LEU A 250 -31.28 0.41 -5.49
CA LEU A 250 -30.18 0.74 -6.39
C LEU A 250 -29.43 2.01 -5.94
N SER A 251 -30.17 3.03 -5.54
CA SER A 251 -29.58 4.28 -5.02
C SER A 251 -28.78 4.04 -3.74
N ALA A 252 -29.23 3.16 -2.83
CA ALA A 252 -28.50 2.80 -1.63
C ALA A 252 -27.15 2.11 -1.97
N LEU A 253 -27.14 1.20 -2.94
CA LEU A 253 -25.93 0.51 -3.39
C LEU A 253 -24.91 1.48 -4.02
N VAL A 254 -25.36 2.47 -4.76
CA VAL A 254 -24.50 3.50 -5.36
C VAL A 254 -23.82 4.38 -4.30
N GLN A 255 -24.43 4.56 -3.13
CA GLN A 255 -23.88 5.38 -2.05
C GLN A 255 -22.79 4.69 -1.23
N ILE A 256 -22.68 3.36 -1.30
CA ILE A 256 -21.67 2.60 -0.54
C ILE A 256 -20.29 2.87 -1.12
N GLN A 257 -19.37 3.35 -0.27
CA GLN A 257 -17.99 3.67 -0.66
C GLN A 257 -16.99 2.58 -0.29
N ALA A 258 -17.31 1.73 0.69
CA ALA A 258 -16.43 0.67 1.18
C ALA A 258 -16.73 -0.65 0.46
N PRO A 259 -15.77 -1.25 -0.27
CA PRO A 259 -16.01 -2.51 -1.00
C PRO A 259 -16.54 -3.63 -0.11
N LEU A 260 -15.97 -3.82 1.08
CA LEU A 260 -16.40 -4.90 1.98
C LEU A 260 -17.89 -4.79 2.35
N GLU A 261 -18.36 -3.58 2.65
CA GLU A 261 -19.76 -3.31 2.95
C GLU A 261 -20.64 -3.55 1.72
N PHE A 262 -20.20 -3.05 0.57
CA PHE A 262 -20.89 -3.24 -0.71
C PHE A 262 -21.11 -4.73 -1.03
N PHE A 263 -20.04 -5.51 -1.01
CA PHE A 263 -20.11 -6.94 -1.35
C PHE A 263 -20.99 -7.73 -0.37
N LYS A 264 -20.90 -7.42 0.93
CA LYS A 264 -21.78 -8.01 1.94
C LYS A 264 -23.24 -7.64 1.70
N THR A 265 -23.53 -6.36 1.45
CA THR A 265 -24.91 -5.91 1.20
C THR A 265 -25.50 -6.60 -0.02
N VAL A 266 -24.76 -6.68 -1.13
CA VAL A 266 -25.23 -7.39 -2.34
C VAL A 266 -25.40 -8.89 -2.07
N PHE A 267 -24.49 -9.51 -1.31
CA PHE A 267 -24.59 -10.91 -0.94
C PHE A 267 -25.82 -11.21 -0.07
N ASP A 268 -26.09 -10.36 0.92
CA ASP A 268 -27.22 -10.52 1.85
C ASP A 268 -28.57 -10.23 1.18
N GLU A 269 -28.58 -9.45 0.10
CA GLU A 269 -29.80 -9.03 -0.61
C GLU A 269 -30.03 -9.77 -1.93
N GLN A 270 -29.23 -10.80 -2.27
CA GLN A 270 -29.33 -11.52 -3.56
C GLN A 270 -30.60 -12.36 -3.71
N ASP A 271 -31.29 -12.69 -2.60
CA ASP A 271 -32.58 -13.41 -2.54
C ASP A 271 -33.76 -12.38 -2.62
#